data_c305325b53b407a500e9fb8525159fdc
#
_entry.id   c305325b53b407a500e9fb8525159fdc
#
_cell.length_a   1.000
_cell.length_b   1.000
_cell.length_c   1.000
_cell.angle_alpha   90.00
_cell.angle_beta   90.00
_cell.angle_gamma   90.00
#
_symmetry.space_group_name_H-M   'P 1'
#
loop_
_entity.id
_entity.type
_entity.pdbx_description
1 polymer ?
#
loop_
_entity_poly.entity_id
_entity_poly.type
_entity_poly.pdbx_seq_one_letter_code
_entity_poly.pdbx_strand_id
1 'polypeptide(L)'
;MPTGSLNEIVHAALSGQVVSFPTDTVPALAVSPPYSSLIFAAKKRTFDKPLILMAASAADLWDYVKGNQEEREIWQQMTEKYWPGSLTLVLPASEKVPKALNPKNPSTIGIRVPAHAIAREILGRTGVLATTSANLSGQEPLLTPSAIMTTFPSVTVLASTERQAWGIINSGQPSTVARWQCQGWDVLRQGAVFL
;
A
#
# COMPACT_ATOMS: atom_id res chain seq x y z
N MET A 1 13.68 13.78 -15.11
CA MET A 1 12.84 12.78 -14.42
C MET A 1 12.76 13.18 -12.96
N PRO A 2 11.60 13.31 -12.36
CA PRO A 2 11.52 13.91 -11.03
C PRO A 2 11.85 12.90 -9.93
N THR A 3 13.06 12.98 -9.40
CA THR A 3 13.31 12.59 -8.01
C THR A 3 12.83 13.73 -7.15
N GLY A 4 11.99 13.43 -6.16
CA GLY A 4 11.47 14.42 -5.24
C GLY A 4 11.99 14.23 -3.82
N SER A 5 12.23 15.33 -3.12
CA SER A 5 12.33 15.35 -1.67
C SER A 5 11.02 14.83 -1.04
N LEU A 6 11.03 14.54 0.24
CA LEU A 6 9.83 14.13 0.96
C LEU A 6 8.67 15.15 0.79
N ASN A 7 8.96 16.44 0.81
CA ASN A 7 7.93 17.47 0.60
C ASN A 7 7.32 17.41 -0.81
N GLU A 8 8.13 17.17 -1.84
CA GLU A 8 7.65 17.04 -3.22
C GLU A 8 6.83 15.78 -3.42
N ILE A 9 7.19 14.65 -2.78
CA ILE A 9 6.38 13.42 -2.77
C ILE A 9 5.00 13.67 -2.15
N VAL A 10 4.97 14.34 -0.99
CA VAL A 10 3.70 14.67 -0.33
C VAL A 10 2.85 15.59 -1.20
N HIS A 11 3.46 16.64 -1.78
CA HIS A 11 2.75 17.55 -2.67
C HIS A 11 2.20 16.84 -3.91
N ALA A 12 3.01 16.02 -4.58
CA ALA A 12 2.59 15.25 -5.75
C ALA A 12 1.42 14.29 -5.42
N ALA A 13 1.50 13.56 -4.29
CA ALA A 13 0.43 12.67 -3.86
C ALA A 13 -0.88 13.41 -3.56
N LEU A 14 -0.82 14.55 -2.86
CA LEU A 14 -1.98 15.40 -2.60
C LEU A 14 -2.57 16.01 -3.88
N SER A 15 -1.75 16.26 -4.89
CA SER A 15 -2.17 16.70 -6.23
C SER A 15 -2.71 15.57 -7.11
N GLY A 16 -2.89 14.36 -6.58
CA GLY A 16 -3.43 13.21 -7.32
C GLY A 16 -2.45 12.56 -8.29
N GLN A 17 -1.15 12.84 -8.18
CA GLN A 17 -0.11 12.21 -8.99
C GLN A 17 0.33 10.87 -8.37
N VAL A 18 0.82 9.96 -9.23
CA VAL A 18 1.42 8.71 -8.74
C VAL A 18 2.82 9.00 -8.21
N VAL A 19 3.08 8.54 -7.00
CA VAL A 19 4.38 8.64 -6.33
C VAL A 19 4.93 7.26 -6.00
N SER A 20 6.24 7.19 -5.73
CA SER A 20 6.88 5.96 -5.25
C SER A 20 7.81 6.25 -4.08
N PHE A 21 7.72 5.41 -3.07
CA PHE A 21 8.54 5.45 -1.87
C PHE A 21 8.78 4.04 -1.31
N PRO A 22 9.86 3.84 -0.53
CA PRO A 22 10.17 2.54 0.07
C PRO A 22 9.19 2.20 1.19
N THR A 23 9.07 0.90 1.46
CA THR A 23 8.37 0.36 2.63
C THR A 23 9.24 -0.68 3.33
N ASP A 24 8.77 -1.25 4.42
CA ASP A 24 9.41 -2.36 5.13
C ASP A 24 9.42 -3.69 4.35
N THR A 25 8.79 -3.75 3.20
CA THR A 25 8.75 -4.93 2.31
C THR A 25 9.38 -4.63 0.96
N VAL A 26 8.62 -4.05 0.05
CA VAL A 26 9.05 -3.64 -1.29
C VAL A 26 8.57 -2.22 -1.56
N PRO A 27 9.24 -1.44 -2.42
CA PRO A 27 8.78 -0.11 -2.79
C PRO A 27 7.35 -0.10 -3.31
N ALA A 28 6.61 0.93 -2.96
CA ALA A 28 5.22 1.12 -3.37
C ALA A 28 5.10 2.14 -4.50
N LEU A 29 4.17 1.91 -5.43
CA LEU A 29 3.49 2.95 -6.17
C LEU A 29 2.24 3.34 -5.40
N ALA A 30 2.02 4.63 -5.23
CA ALA A 30 0.94 5.16 -4.41
C ALA A 30 0.25 6.35 -5.07
N VAL A 31 -1.04 6.51 -4.83
CA VAL A 31 -1.85 7.65 -5.30
C VAL A 31 -3.04 7.84 -4.37
N SER A 32 -3.61 9.04 -4.31
CA SER A 32 -4.89 9.25 -3.62
C SER A 32 -5.98 8.34 -4.21
N PRO A 33 -6.83 7.70 -3.38
CA PRO A 33 -7.76 6.65 -3.82
C PRO A 33 -8.65 7.00 -5.01
N PRO A 34 -9.17 8.25 -5.19
CA PRO A 34 -9.96 8.62 -6.36
C PRO A 34 -9.20 8.53 -7.70
N TYR A 35 -7.86 8.63 -7.66
CA TYR A 35 -6.99 8.60 -8.85
C TYR A 35 -6.37 7.23 -9.12
N SER A 36 -6.89 6.18 -8.51
CA SER A 36 -6.35 4.80 -8.59
C SER A 36 -6.18 4.27 -10.02
N SER A 37 -6.97 4.74 -10.98
CA SER A 37 -6.83 4.40 -12.40
C SER A 37 -5.45 4.72 -12.98
N LEU A 38 -4.76 5.73 -12.44
CA LEU A 38 -3.41 6.10 -12.87
C LEU A 38 -2.38 5.00 -12.56
N ILE A 39 -2.53 4.28 -11.43
CA ILE A 39 -1.66 3.13 -11.13
C ILE A 39 -1.91 1.99 -12.12
N PHE A 40 -3.16 1.69 -12.45
CA PHE A 40 -3.48 0.65 -13.44
C PHE A 40 -2.88 0.99 -14.80
N ALA A 41 -3.00 2.25 -15.24
CA ALA A 41 -2.41 2.72 -16.49
C ALA A 41 -0.87 2.63 -16.45
N ALA A 42 -0.21 3.14 -15.41
CA ALA A 42 1.24 3.12 -15.29
C ALA A 42 1.82 1.70 -15.31
N LYS A 43 1.18 0.76 -14.62
CA LYS A 43 1.63 -0.65 -14.54
C LYS A 43 1.25 -1.49 -15.75
N LYS A 44 0.50 -0.98 -16.71
CA LYS A 44 -0.17 -1.78 -17.76
C LYS A 44 -0.91 -2.97 -17.14
N ARG A 45 -1.56 -2.71 -16.00
CA ARG A 45 -2.14 -3.73 -15.13
C ARG A 45 -3.59 -3.98 -15.50
N THR A 46 -3.95 -5.24 -15.63
CA THR A 46 -5.35 -5.65 -15.73
C THR A 46 -6.07 -5.42 -14.39
N PHE A 47 -7.36 -5.16 -14.45
CA PHE A 47 -8.21 -4.88 -13.27
C PHE A 47 -8.49 -6.11 -12.39
N ASP A 48 -7.80 -7.23 -12.62
CA ASP A 48 -7.93 -8.48 -11.85
C ASP A 48 -7.08 -8.52 -10.58
N LYS A 49 -6.13 -7.60 -10.43
CA LYS A 49 -5.30 -7.50 -9.24
C LYS A 49 -5.67 -6.24 -8.46
N PRO A 50 -6.26 -6.35 -7.26
CA PRO A 50 -6.69 -5.19 -6.48
C PRO A 50 -5.52 -4.33 -6.02
N LEU A 51 -5.80 -3.05 -5.76
CA LEU A 51 -4.95 -2.18 -4.97
C LEU A 51 -5.31 -2.34 -3.49
N ILE A 52 -4.39 -1.97 -2.61
CA ILE A 52 -4.62 -1.92 -1.17
C ILE A 52 -4.59 -0.46 -0.68
N LEU A 53 -5.15 -0.20 0.48
CA LEU A 53 -5.00 1.08 1.17
C LEU A 53 -3.87 0.99 2.20
N MET A 54 -2.98 1.98 2.19
CA MET A 54 -1.99 2.18 3.23
C MET A 54 -2.24 3.48 3.98
N ALA A 55 -1.97 3.47 5.29
CA ALA A 55 -2.05 4.64 6.15
C ALA A 55 -0.91 4.67 7.16
N ALA A 56 -0.77 5.79 7.88
CA ALA A 56 0.23 5.95 8.93
C ALA A 56 -0.14 5.21 10.23
N SER A 57 -1.44 5.01 10.47
CA SER A 57 -1.98 4.32 11.64
C SER A 57 -3.17 3.44 11.30
N ALA A 58 -3.49 2.47 12.18
CA ALA A 58 -4.69 1.66 12.04
C ALA A 58 -5.98 2.49 12.13
N ALA A 59 -5.97 3.54 12.95
CA ALA A 59 -7.13 4.42 13.13
C ALA A 59 -7.59 5.05 11.81
N ASP A 60 -6.66 5.41 10.93
CA ASP A 60 -6.95 6.02 9.63
C ASP A 60 -7.64 5.07 8.65
N LEU A 61 -7.60 3.74 8.91
CA LEU A 61 -8.11 2.71 8.01
C LEU A 61 -9.48 2.17 8.39
N TRP A 62 -9.92 2.32 9.65
CA TRP A 62 -11.15 1.72 10.13
C TRP A 62 -12.42 2.22 9.44
N ASP A 63 -12.40 3.41 8.90
CA ASP A 63 -13.51 3.98 8.12
C ASP A 63 -13.69 3.33 6.74
N TYR A 64 -12.66 2.68 6.22
CA TYR A 64 -12.67 2.01 4.91
C TYR A 64 -13.14 0.56 4.97
N VAL A 65 -13.40 0.04 6.18
CA VAL A 65 -13.87 -1.33 6.38
C VAL A 65 -15.17 -1.35 7.17
N LYS A 66 -15.98 -2.36 6.94
CA LYS A 66 -17.24 -2.61 7.67
C LYS A 66 -17.22 -3.99 8.29
N GLY A 67 -17.71 -4.09 9.51
CA GLY A 67 -17.83 -5.32 10.27
C GLY A 67 -18.63 -5.05 11.54
N ASN A 68 -19.16 -6.09 12.15
CA ASN A 68 -19.79 -6.01 13.47
C ASN A 68 -18.72 -5.81 14.55
N GLN A 69 -19.13 -5.64 15.79
CA GLN A 69 -18.22 -5.34 16.90
C GLN A 69 -17.24 -6.50 17.16
N GLU A 70 -17.69 -7.74 17.16
CA GLU A 70 -16.86 -8.92 17.40
C GLU A 70 -15.78 -9.06 16.32
N GLU A 71 -16.13 -8.88 15.04
CA GLU A 71 -15.18 -8.89 13.94
C GLU A 71 -14.12 -7.79 14.10
N ARG A 72 -14.55 -6.57 14.46
CA ARG A 72 -13.65 -5.44 14.68
C ARG A 72 -12.66 -5.69 15.82
N GLU A 73 -13.08 -6.31 16.91
CA GLU A 73 -12.23 -6.69 18.03
C GLU A 73 -11.15 -7.70 17.58
N ILE A 74 -11.54 -8.72 16.79
CA ILE A 74 -10.59 -9.69 16.22
C ILE A 74 -9.58 -9.00 15.29
N TRP A 75 -10.06 -8.09 14.44
CA TRP A 75 -9.18 -7.36 13.51
C TRP A 75 -8.22 -6.40 14.25
N GLN A 76 -8.68 -5.77 15.33
CA GLN A 76 -7.86 -4.91 16.18
C GLN A 76 -6.73 -5.71 16.84
N GLN A 77 -7.03 -6.87 17.44
CA GLN A 77 -6.02 -7.76 18.01
C GLN A 77 -4.96 -8.17 16.97
N MET A 78 -5.38 -8.44 15.73
CA MET A 78 -4.47 -8.76 14.64
C MET A 78 -3.59 -7.56 14.27
N THR A 79 -4.17 -6.35 14.20
CA THR A 79 -3.40 -5.14 13.90
C THR A 79 -2.48 -4.73 15.03
N GLU A 80 -2.87 -4.86 16.29
CA GLU A 80 -2.02 -4.60 17.45
C GLU A 80 -0.78 -5.51 17.47
N LYS A 81 -0.95 -6.77 17.05
CA LYS A 81 0.15 -7.73 17.02
C LYS A 81 1.12 -7.51 15.87
N TYR A 82 0.64 -7.09 14.69
CA TYR A 82 1.42 -7.14 13.47
C TYR A 82 1.62 -5.78 12.79
N TRP A 83 0.98 -4.69 13.23
CA TRP A 83 1.17 -3.36 12.69
C TRP A 83 1.80 -2.40 13.71
N PRO A 84 2.64 -1.49 13.22
CA PRO A 84 3.14 -1.35 11.85
C PRO A 84 3.95 -2.58 11.42
N GLY A 85 3.74 -3.08 10.17
CA GLY A 85 4.46 -4.28 9.73
C GLY A 85 4.06 -4.84 8.37
N SER A 86 4.61 -6.03 8.11
CA SER A 86 4.53 -6.71 6.82
C SER A 86 3.28 -7.60 6.68
N LEU A 87 2.16 -7.19 7.26
CA LEU A 87 0.86 -7.87 7.14
C LEU A 87 -0.15 -6.96 6.43
N THR A 88 -0.80 -7.50 5.40
CA THR A 88 -1.95 -6.90 4.73
C THR A 88 -3.20 -7.69 5.09
N LEU A 89 -4.21 -7.02 5.62
CA LEU A 89 -5.52 -7.62 5.91
C LEU A 89 -6.51 -7.29 4.79
N VAL A 90 -7.20 -8.29 4.28
CA VAL A 90 -8.29 -8.14 3.31
C VAL A 90 -9.61 -8.29 4.07
N LEU A 91 -10.33 -7.19 4.19
CA LEU A 91 -11.54 -7.05 5.00
C LEU A 91 -12.72 -6.60 4.13
N PRO A 92 -13.98 -6.76 4.61
CA PRO A 92 -15.15 -6.20 3.94
C PRO A 92 -15.04 -4.69 3.79
N ALA A 93 -15.19 -4.20 2.56
CA ALA A 93 -15.07 -2.80 2.22
C ALA A 93 -16.28 -1.99 2.65
N SER A 94 -16.08 -0.80 3.23
CA SER A 94 -17.15 0.18 3.45
C SER A 94 -17.48 0.93 2.15
N GLU A 95 -18.54 1.73 2.18
CA GLU A 95 -18.94 2.59 1.05
C GLU A 95 -17.93 3.70 0.71
N LYS A 96 -16.99 4.00 1.61
CA LYS A 96 -15.90 4.97 1.37
C LYS A 96 -14.85 4.45 0.40
N VAL A 97 -14.77 3.14 0.16
CA VAL A 97 -13.79 2.53 -0.75
C VAL A 97 -14.24 2.70 -2.20
N PRO A 98 -13.46 3.42 -3.04
CA PRO A 98 -13.75 3.47 -4.46
C PRO A 98 -13.75 2.07 -5.09
N LYS A 99 -14.81 1.68 -5.78
CA LYS A 99 -14.93 0.36 -6.43
C LYS A 99 -13.78 0.05 -7.39
N ALA A 100 -13.17 1.10 -7.95
CA ALA A 100 -12.01 0.99 -8.83
C ALA A 100 -10.76 0.40 -8.17
N LEU A 101 -10.67 0.36 -6.83
CA LEU A 101 -9.54 -0.25 -6.12
C LEU A 101 -9.56 -1.78 -6.21
N ASN A 102 -10.74 -2.39 -6.25
CA ASN A 102 -10.91 -3.82 -6.42
C ASN A 102 -12.11 -4.11 -7.35
N PRO A 103 -11.97 -3.87 -8.67
CA PRO A 103 -13.11 -3.92 -9.59
C PRO A 103 -13.77 -5.29 -9.71
N LYS A 104 -13.01 -6.39 -9.53
CA LYS A 104 -13.57 -7.75 -9.57
C LYS A 104 -14.30 -8.14 -8.30
N ASN A 105 -13.89 -7.61 -7.16
CA ASN A 105 -14.54 -7.88 -5.88
C ASN A 105 -14.62 -6.61 -5.02
N PRO A 106 -15.47 -5.63 -5.39
CA PRO A 106 -15.55 -4.35 -4.71
C PRO A 106 -16.10 -4.43 -3.28
N SER A 107 -16.52 -5.61 -2.84
CA SER A 107 -16.97 -5.85 -1.46
C SER A 107 -15.84 -6.03 -0.46
N THR A 108 -14.58 -6.11 -0.92
CA THR A 108 -13.42 -6.27 -0.06
C THR A 108 -12.32 -5.28 -0.39
N ILE A 109 -11.49 -4.95 0.61
CA ILE A 109 -10.33 -4.08 0.47
C ILE A 109 -9.15 -4.60 1.29
N GLY A 110 -7.97 -4.59 0.70
CA GLY A 110 -6.73 -4.81 1.45
C GLY A 110 -6.31 -3.54 2.17
N ILE A 111 -5.91 -3.66 3.43
CA ILE A 111 -5.45 -2.53 4.25
C ILE A 111 -4.13 -2.88 4.94
N ARG A 112 -3.23 -1.88 5.12
CA ARG A 112 -1.94 -2.08 5.78
C ARG A 112 -1.38 -0.79 6.39
N VAL A 113 -0.69 -0.94 7.53
CA VAL A 113 0.19 0.10 8.10
C VAL A 113 1.64 -0.39 7.99
N PRO A 114 2.50 0.24 7.17
CA PRO A 114 3.88 -0.22 6.96
C PRO A 114 4.79 0.15 8.13
N ALA A 115 5.78 -0.72 8.46
CA ALA A 115 6.79 -0.47 9.49
C ALA A 115 8.01 0.29 8.93
N HIS A 116 7.78 1.36 8.17
CA HIS A 116 8.84 2.16 7.58
C HIS A 116 8.63 3.64 7.92
N ALA A 117 9.60 4.26 8.61
CA ALA A 117 9.45 5.61 9.16
C ALA A 117 9.04 6.65 8.09
N ILE A 118 9.77 6.69 6.96
CA ILE A 118 9.47 7.65 5.88
C ILE A 118 8.13 7.34 5.18
N ALA A 119 7.79 6.06 4.98
CA ALA A 119 6.47 5.72 4.45
C ALA A 119 5.35 6.21 5.37
N ARG A 120 5.49 6.01 6.67
CA ARG A 120 4.52 6.50 7.67
C ARG A 120 4.48 8.03 7.74
N GLU A 121 5.62 8.71 7.60
CA GLU A 121 5.66 10.17 7.54
C GLU A 121 4.92 10.70 6.31
N ILE A 122 5.15 10.13 5.12
CA ILE A 122 4.41 10.47 3.91
C ILE A 122 2.91 10.25 4.14
N LEU A 123 2.52 9.05 4.59
CA LEU A 123 1.12 8.67 4.82
C LEU A 123 0.44 9.54 5.92
N GLY A 124 1.17 9.96 6.93
CA GLY A 124 0.68 10.88 7.96
C GLY A 124 0.36 12.29 7.43
N ARG A 125 1.07 12.70 6.38
CA ARG A 125 0.89 14.02 5.76
C ARG A 125 -0.08 13.99 4.57
N THR A 126 -0.21 12.86 3.87
CA THR A 126 -1.11 12.71 2.71
C THR A 126 -2.47 12.13 3.08
N GLY A 127 -2.58 11.48 4.24
CA GLY A 127 -3.68 10.57 4.55
C GLY A 127 -3.53 9.22 3.82
N VAL A 128 -4.65 8.50 3.73
CA VAL A 128 -4.71 7.17 3.13
C VAL A 128 -4.41 7.21 1.63
N LEU A 129 -3.51 6.33 1.17
CA LEU A 129 -3.17 6.17 -0.24
C LEU A 129 -3.54 4.77 -0.75
N ALA A 130 -4.00 4.70 -2.00
CA ALA A 130 -4.11 3.45 -2.75
C ALA A 130 -2.73 3.04 -3.25
N THR A 131 -2.32 1.80 -2.98
CA THR A 131 -0.94 1.36 -3.20
C THR A 131 -0.84 -0.02 -3.84
N THR A 132 0.30 -0.26 -4.46
CA THR A 132 0.74 -1.56 -4.96
C THR A 132 2.26 -1.59 -5.00
N SER A 133 2.89 -2.77 -5.19
CA SER A 133 4.33 -2.89 -5.40
C SER A 133 4.81 -2.15 -6.66
N ALA A 134 6.02 -1.58 -6.61
CA ALA A 134 6.64 -0.89 -7.74
C ALA A 134 7.25 -1.91 -8.72
N ASN A 135 6.43 -2.46 -9.64
CA ASN A 135 6.82 -3.36 -10.72
C ASN A 135 5.79 -3.32 -11.85
N LEU A 136 6.17 -3.70 -13.05
CA LEU A 136 5.20 -4.02 -14.09
C LEU A 136 4.41 -5.29 -13.70
N SER A 137 3.18 -5.43 -14.22
CA SER A 137 2.33 -6.55 -13.84
C SER A 137 2.98 -7.89 -14.18
N GLY A 138 3.11 -8.77 -13.18
CA GLY A 138 3.72 -10.10 -13.33
C GLY A 138 5.24 -10.14 -13.24
N GLN A 139 5.92 -8.99 -13.06
CA GLN A 139 7.37 -8.93 -12.87
C GLN A 139 7.73 -8.81 -11.39
N GLU A 140 9.02 -9.04 -11.08
CA GLU A 140 9.57 -8.85 -9.74
C GLU A 140 9.54 -7.35 -9.32
N PRO A 141 9.43 -7.06 -8.01
CA PRO A 141 9.50 -5.70 -7.50
C PRO A 141 10.84 -5.02 -7.81
N LEU A 142 10.77 -3.76 -8.24
CA LEU A 142 11.93 -2.90 -8.41
C LEU A 142 12.34 -2.35 -7.04
N LEU A 143 13.61 -2.54 -6.68
CA LEU A 143 14.10 -2.22 -5.32
C LEU A 143 14.86 -0.90 -5.25
N THR A 144 15.16 -0.27 -6.38
CA THR A 144 15.95 0.97 -6.42
C THR A 144 15.20 2.12 -7.06
N PRO A 145 15.44 3.37 -6.61
CA PRO A 145 14.86 4.56 -7.24
C PRO A 145 15.13 4.65 -8.74
N SER A 146 16.36 4.35 -9.15
CA SER A 146 16.76 4.41 -10.56
C SER A 146 15.98 3.43 -11.44
N ALA A 147 15.81 2.18 -10.98
CA ALA A 147 15.03 1.19 -11.70
C ALA A 147 13.55 1.60 -11.80
N ILE A 148 12.98 2.17 -10.71
CA ILE A 148 11.60 2.65 -10.69
C ILE A 148 11.42 3.82 -11.67
N MET A 149 12.33 4.80 -11.65
CA MET A 149 12.27 5.95 -12.56
C MET A 149 12.38 5.54 -14.04
N THR A 150 13.26 4.59 -14.34
CA THR A 150 13.41 4.06 -15.72
C THR A 150 12.13 3.37 -16.19
N THR A 151 11.51 2.58 -15.31
CA THR A 151 10.31 1.81 -15.65
C THR A 151 9.03 2.66 -15.67
N PHE A 152 8.97 3.67 -14.80
CA PHE A 152 7.80 4.54 -14.60
C PHE A 152 8.18 6.04 -14.73
N PRO A 153 8.45 6.53 -15.94
CA PRO A 153 8.99 7.89 -16.14
C PRO A 153 8.02 9.01 -15.73
N SER A 154 6.74 8.74 -15.58
CA SER A 154 5.73 9.69 -15.10
C SER A 154 5.52 9.69 -13.59
N VAL A 155 6.19 8.80 -12.85
CA VAL A 155 6.03 8.67 -11.40
C VAL A 155 7.07 9.51 -10.68
N THR A 156 6.65 10.31 -9.70
CA THR A 156 7.59 11.02 -8.83
C THR A 156 8.15 10.04 -7.80
N VAL A 157 9.46 9.82 -7.82
CA VAL A 157 10.14 8.84 -6.96
C VAL A 157 10.89 9.58 -5.86
N LEU A 158 10.77 9.12 -4.61
CA LEU A 158 11.53 9.67 -3.49
C LEU A 158 13.03 9.63 -3.79
N ALA A 159 13.73 10.75 -3.57
CA ALA A 159 15.14 10.87 -3.91
C ALA A 159 16.02 9.90 -3.10
N SER A 160 17.09 9.39 -3.74
CA SER A 160 18.07 8.53 -3.09
C SER A 160 18.95 9.25 -2.06
N THR A 161 18.96 10.58 -2.07
CA THR A 161 19.62 11.42 -1.05
C THR A 161 18.97 11.32 0.32
N GLU A 162 17.71 10.92 0.37
CA GLU A 162 17.04 10.43 1.58
C GLU A 162 17.61 9.03 1.94
N ARG A 163 18.93 8.98 2.20
CA ARG A 163 19.73 7.74 2.29
C ARG A 163 19.18 6.72 3.28
N GLN A 164 18.54 7.17 4.35
CA GLN A 164 17.93 6.28 5.34
C GLN A 164 16.64 5.61 4.82
N ALA A 165 15.98 6.21 3.81
CA ALA A 165 14.74 5.69 3.29
C ALA A 165 14.92 4.39 2.50
N TRP A 166 15.91 4.34 1.61
CA TRP A 166 16.11 3.22 0.69
C TRP A 166 17.04 2.12 1.23
N GLY A 167 17.77 2.40 2.34
CA GLY A 167 18.68 1.45 2.99
C GLY A 167 18.01 0.39 3.88
N ILE A 168 16.73 0.57 4.21
CA ILE A 168 15.97 -0.28 5.15
C ILE A 168 14.86 -1.02 4.39
N ILE A 169 15.16 -1.56 3.22
CA ILE A 169 14.25 -2.53 2.58
C ILE A 169 14.55 -3.88 3.21
N ASN A 170 13.80 -4.23 4.24
CA ASN A 170 14.15 -5.29 5.20
C ASN A 170 14.14 -6.71 4.64
N SER A 171 13.41 -7.05 3.60
CA SER A 171 13.40 -8.46 3.16
C SER A 171 13.33 -8.65 1.66
N GLY A 172 12.96 -7.63 0.89
CA GLY A 172 12.60 -7.81 -0.52
C GLY A 172 11.37 -8.73 -0.72
N GLN A 173 10.84 -9.28 0.38
CA GLN A 173 9.64 -10.10 0.34
C GLN A 173 8.39 -9.25 0.44
N PRO A 174 7.35 -9.54 -0.35
CA PRO A 174 6.04 -8.92 -0.18
C PRO A 174 5.42 -9.22 1.20
N SER A 175 4.46 -8.39 1.61
CA SER A 175 3.69 -8.65 2.82
C SER A 175 2.93 -9.97 2.74
N THR A 176 2.71 -10.62 3.89
CA THR A 176 1.69 -11.65 4.01
C THR A 176 0.32 -11.02 3.78
N VAL A 177 -0.55 -11.68 3.03
CA VAL A 177 -1.92 -11.23 2.76
C VAL A 177 -2.88 -12.22 3.37
N ALA A 178 -3.65 -11.79 4.36
CA ALA A 178 -4.65 -12.58 5.04
C ALA A 178 -6.05 -12.00 4.82
N ARG A 179 -6.98 -12.83 4.40
CA ARG A 179 -8.39 -12.46 4.18
C ARG A 179 -9.24 -12.92 5.35
N TRP A 180 -10.09 -12.05 5.85
CA TRP A 180 -11.12 -12.40 6.82
C TRP A 180 -12.24 -13.21 6.16
N GLN A 181 -12.57 -14.34 6.74
CA GLN A 181 -13.70 -15.16 6.36
C GLN A 181 -14.47 -15.57 7.62
N CYS A 182 -15.59 -14.92 7.89
CA CYS A 182 -16.59 -15.16 8.94
C CYS A 182 -16.16 -15.86 10.26
N GLN A 183 -15.16 -16.72 10.25
CA GLN A 183 -14.68 -17.51 11.40
C GLN A 183 -13.16 -17.64 11.50
N GLY A 184 -12.40 -16.92 10.64
CA GLY A 184 -10.95 -17.01 10.69
C GLY A 184 -10.23 -16.32 9.53
N TRP A 185 -8.93 -16.51 9.49
CA TRP A 185 -8.03 -15.92 8.51
C TRP A 185 -7.62 -16.94 7.44
N ASP A 186 -7.82 -16.58 6.19
CA ASP A 186 -7.35 -17.31 5.01
C ASP A 186 -6.11 -16.61 4.44
N VAL A 187 -4.96 -17.29 4.40
CA VAL A 187 -3.71 -16.74 3.90
C VAL A 187 -3.69 -16.83 2.37
N LEU A 188 -3.99 -15.73 1.71
CA LEU A 188 -3.99 -15.63 0.25
C LEU A 188 -2.59 -15.61 -0.35
N ARG A 189 -1.62 -15.08 0.40
CA ARG A 189 -0.21 -15.06 0.03
C ARG A 189 0.65 -15.10 1.29
N GLN A 190 1.55 -16.07 1.34
CA GLN A 190 2.59 -16.10 2.37
C GLN A 190 3.68 -15.07 2.03
N GLY A 191 4.01 -14.23 2.98
CA GLY A 191 5.11 -13.27 2.95
C GLY A 191 5.95 -13.40 4.22
N ALA A 192 6.48 -12.28 4.72
CA ALA A 192 7.42 -12.26 5.85
C ALA A 192 6.77 -12.64 7.21
N VAL A 193 5.45 -12.56 7.35
CA VAL A 193 4.73 -12.85 8.60
C VAL A 193 4.03 -14.20 8.52
N PHE A 194 4.24 -15.05 9.52
CA PHE A 194 3.48 -16.30 9.73
C PHE A 194 2.36 -16.02 10.75
N LEU A 195 1.14 -16.42 10.41
CA LEU A 195 -0.06 -16.28 11.24
C LEU A 195 -0.34 -17.54 12.03
#